data_09ee5c7954c8209504b5f98a5ac13fa8
#
_entry.id   09ee5c7954c8209504b5f98a5ac13fa8
#
_cell.length_a   1.000
_cell.length_b   1.000
_cell.length_c   1.000
_cell.angle_alpha   90.00
_cell.angle_beta   90.00
_cell.angle_gamma   90.00
#
_symmetry.space_group_name_H-M   'P 1'
#
loop_
_entity.id
_entity.type
_entity.pdbx_description
1 polymer ?
#
loop_
_entity_poly.entity_id
_entity_poly.type
_entity_poly.pdbx_seq_one_letter_code
_entity_poly.pdbx_strand_id
1 'polypeptide(L)'
;LLAAPLSAQVDEKSEITVHNARSGAEEVIDLPEGMVMECDSLLSEWMAKKYLFPDTTCVEPDVNPLFTPEEYRERLHRLPVVMEMPYNDIVQKFIDRYSGRLRRSVSYMLGAGNFYVPLFEEALDYYGLPLELKYLPVIESALDPTAKSKAGAVGLWQFMLATAKRYDLKVNSLVDERCHPYKSTWAAARFLKDLYAIFGDWNLVIAAYNCGPGNVNKAIHRAGGVKDYWTIYPYLPAE
;
A
#
# COMPACT_ATOMS: atom_id res chain seq x y z
N LEU A 1 -34.19 -26.28 -16.04
CA LEU A 1 -32.79 -26.37 -15.57
C LEU A 1 -32.44 -25.04 -14.98
N LEU A 2 -32.62 -24.95 -13.64
CA LEU A 2 -32.27 -23.79 -12.82
C LEU A 2 -30.77 -23.84 -12.57
N ALA A 3 -30.02 -22.85 -13.07
CA ALA A 3 -28.66 -22.61 -12.68
C ALA A 3 -28.68 -21.99 -11.27
N ALA A 4 -28.12 -22.70 -10.32
CA ALA A 4 -27.86 -22.15 -8.99
C ALA A 4 -26.80 -21.04 -9.08
N PRO A 5 -26.92 -19.95 -8.30
CA PRO A 5 -25.88 -18.96 -8.23
C PRO A 5 -24.64 -19.59 -7.55
N LEU A 6 -23.50 -19.53 -8.22
CA LEU A 6 -22.22 -19.80 -7.61
C LEU A 6 -22.00 -18.70 -6.55
N SER A 7 -22.32 -19.02 -5.31
CA SER A 7 -21.84 -18.24 -4.18
C SER A 7 -20.34 -18.49 -4.08
N ALA A 8 -19.53 -17.56 -4.56
CA ALA A 8 -18.13 -17.53 -4.24
C ALA A 8 -18.03 -17.36 -2.72
N GLN A 9 -17.66 -18.43 -2.03
CA GLN A 9 -17.21 -18.35 -0.65
C GLN A 9 -15.94 -17.52 -0.63
N VAL A 10 -16.09 -16.25 -0.25
CA VAL A 10 -14.98 -15.41 0.19
C VAL A 10 -14.67 -15.84 1.62
N ASP A 11 -13.99 -16.96 1.75
CA ASP A 11 -13.43 -17.41 3.00
C ASP A 11 -11.94 -17.59 2.81
N GLU A 12 -11.24 -16.48 2.81
CA GLU A 12 -9.79 -16.54 2.82
C GLU A 12 -9.20 -15.33 3.51
N LYS A 13 -8.51 -15.62 4.59
CA LYS A 13 -7.82 -14.76 5.52
C LYS A 13 -7.06 -13.64 4.81
N SER A 14 -7.56 -12.43 4.97
CA SER A 14 -6.86 -11.18 4.67
C SER A 14 -5.61 -10.98 5.54
N GLU A 15 -5.21 -11.99 6.25
CA GLU A 15 -4.23 -11.96 7.33
C GLU A 15 -2.92 -12.63 6.90
N ILE A 16 -1.79 -11.99 7.24
CA ILE A 16 -0.45 -12.59 7.17
C ILE A 16 0.03 -12.82 8.60
N THR A 17 0.29 -14.09 8.97
CA THR A 17 0.90 -14.39 10.24
C THR A 17 2.41 -14.21 10.17
N VAL A 18 2.96 -13.39 11.06
CA VAL A 18 4.39 -13.10 11.16
C VAL A 18 4.88 -13.47 12.54
N HIS A 19 6.00 -14.18 12.62
CA HIS A 19 6.67 -14.44 13.89
C HIS A 19 7.54 -13.25 14.28
N ASN A 20 7.24 -12.63 15.40
CA ASN A 20 8.09 -11.59 15.95
C ASN A 20 9.35 -12.25 16.57
N ALA A 21 10.50 -12.02 15.95
CA ALA A 21 11.75 -12.63 16.34
C ALA A 21 12.24 -12.23 17.76
N ARG A 22 11.70 -11.16 18.35
CA ARG A 22 12.07 -10.70 19.70
C ARG A 22 11.11 -11.15 20.79
N SER A 23 9.81 -11.18 20.51
CA SER A 23 8.78 -11.58 21.50
C SER A 23 8.44 -13.07 21.40
N GLY A 24 8.81 -13.73 20.32
CA GLY A 24 8.38 -15.10 20.00
C GLY A 24 6.87 -15.23 19.73
N ALA A 25 6.14 -14.12 19.69
CA ALA A 25 4.71 -14.11 19.45
C ALA A 25 4.40 -14.17 17.96
N GLU A 26 3.31 -14.82 17.62
CA GLU A 26 2.71 -14.72 16.28
C GLU A 26 1.86 -13.44 16.22
N GLU A 27 2.16 -12.60 15.25
CA GLU A 27 1.37 -11.42 14.93
C GLU A 27 0.62 -11.68 13.64
N VAL A 28 -0.67 -11.31 13.63
CA VAL A 28 -1.51 -11.35 12.44
C VAL A 28 -1.57 -9.93 11.89
N ILE A 29 -1.12 -9.76 10.66
CA ILE A 29 -1.19 -8.49 9.93
C ILE A 29 -2.36 -8.58 8.98
N ASP A 30 -3.36 -7.72 9.17
CA ASP A 30 -4.45 -7.55 8.23
C ASP A 30 -3.96 -6.83 6.97
N LEU A 31 -4.32 -7.36 5.81
CA LEU A 31 -4.11 -6.64 4.56
C LEU A 31 -5.18 -5.56 4.41
N PRO A 32 -4.84 -4.41 3.82
CA PRO A 32 -5.81 -3.40 3.48
C PRO A 32 -7.00 -3.99 2.69
N GLU A 33 -8.21 -3.56 3.00
CA GLU A 33 -9.44 -4.08 2.37
C GLU A 33 -9.39 -4.01 0.83
N GLY A 34 -8.78 -2.95 0.28
CA GLY A 34 -8.59 -2.81 -1.16
C GLY A 34 -7.72 -3.88 -1.81
N MET A 35 -6.91 -4.62 -1.03
CA MET A 35 -6.10 -5.73 -1.53
C MET A 35 -6.79 -7.08 -1.42
N VAL A 36 -7.78 -7.18 -0.55
CA VAL A 36 -8.53 -8.41 -0.27
C VAL A 36 -9.82 -8.48 -1.03
N MET A 37 -10.43 -7.33 -1.28
CA MET A 37 -11.58 -7.26 -2.18
C MET A 37 -11.12 -7.76 -3.54
N GLU A 38 -11.85 -8.72 -4.10
CA GLU A 38 -11.84 -8.88 -5.55
C GLU A 38 -12.13 -7.50 -6.11
N CYS A 39 -11.11 -6.88 -6.72
CA CYS A 39 -11.29 -5.63 -7.44
C CYS A 39 -12.54 -5.78 -8.25
N ASP A 40 -13.51 -4.89 -7.99
CA ASP A 40 -14.87 -4.99 -8.52
C ASP A 40 -14.79 -5.51 -9.94
N SER A 41 -15.17 -6.76 -10.12
CA SER A 41 -14.91 -7.52 -11.35
C SER A 41 -15.46 -6.77 -12.56
N LEU A 42 -16.55 -6.01 -12.34
CA LEU A 42 -17.19 -5.18 -13.36
C LEU A 42 -16.34 -3.98 -13.77
N LEU A 43 -15.70 -3.29 -12.83
CA LEU A 43 -14.84 -2.15 -13.16
C LEU A 43 -13.52 -2.62 -13.79
N SER A 44 -12.94 -3.70 -13.25
CA SER A 44 -11.76 -4.36 -13.79
C SER A 44 -12.01 -4.90 -15.20
N GLU A 45 -13.13 -5.58 -15.42
CA GLU A 45 -13.52 -6.06 -16.75
C GLU A 45 -13.85 -4.91 -17.71
N TRP A 46 -14.50 -3.85 -17.24
CA TRP A 46 -14.81 -2.68 -18.06
C TRP A 46 -13.54 -1.93 -18.47
N MET A 47 -12.61 -1.71 -17.55
CA MET A 47 -11.33 -1.09 -17.82
C MET A 47 -10.49 -1.96 -18.76
N ALA A 48 -10.42 -3.26 -18.52
CA ALA A 48 -9.73 -4.20 -19.41
C ALA A 48 -10.31 -4.23 -20.82
N LYS A 49 -11.64 -4.27 -20.96
CA LYS A 49 -12.31 -4.26 -22.28
C LYS A 49 -12.15 -2.94 -23.02
N LYS A 50 -12.05 -1.83 -22.32
CA LYS A 50 -12.04 -0.50 -22.94
C LYS A 50 -10.63 0.01 -23.26
N TYR A 51 -9.63 -0.34 -22.48
CA TYR A 51 -8.28 0.25 -22.55
C TYR A 51 -7.14 -0.73 -22.76
N LEU A 52 -7.37 -2.02 -22.52
CA LEU A 52 -6.35 -3.05 -22.74
C LEU A 52 -6.77 -3.94 -23.90
N PHE A 53 -6.16 -3.75 -25.05
CA PHE A 53 -6.17 -4.78 -26.07
C PHE A 53 -5.37 -5.97 -25.51
N PRO A 54 -5.97 -7.16 -25.39
CA PRO A 54 -5.21 -8.32 -24.94
C PRO A 54 -4.07 -8.55 -25.92
N ASP A 55 -2.84 -8.40 -25.46
CA ASP A 55 -1.68 -8.86 -26.19
C ASP A 55 -1.68 -10.39 -26.15
N THR A 56 -2.21 -10.98 -27.22
CA THR A 56 -2.31 -12.44 -27.35
C THR A 56 -0.94 -13.09 -27.62
N THR A 57 0.11 -12.31 -27.80
CA THR A 57 1.49 -12.79 -28.02
C THR A 57 2.25 -12.94 -26.71
N CYS A 58 1.78 -12.33 -25.63
CA CYS A 58 2.40 -12.41 -24.31
C CYS A 58 1.84 -13.61 -23.55
N VAL A 59 2.54 -14.73 -23.56
CA VAL A 59 2.22 -15.86 -22.69
C VAL A 59 2.85 -15.58 -21.33
N GLU A 60 2.03 -15.14 -20.37
CA GLU A 60 2.50 -15.01 -18.99
C GLU A 60 2.81 -16.41 -18.42
N PRO A 61 4.01 -16.64 -17.90
CA PRO A 61 4.28 -17.88 -17.21
C PRO A 61 3.43 -17.96 -15.93
N ASP A 62 2.69 -19.05 -15.77
CA ASP A 62 1.87 -19.31 -14.57
C ASP A 62 2.69 -19.47 -13.28
N VAL A 63 4.01 -19.61 -13.44
CA VAL A 63 4.93 -19.85 -12.33
C VAL A 63 5.95 -18.72 -12.24
N ASN A 64 6.05 -18.10 -11.07
CA ASN A 64 7.11 -17.14 -10.81
C ASN A 64 8.45 -17.85 -10.64
N PRO A 65 9.56 -17.25 -11.10
CA PRO A 65 10.88 -17.77 -10.79
C PRO A 65 11.12 -17.70 -9.29
N LEU A 66 11.63 -18.76 -8.70
CA LEU A 66 12.06 -18.80 -7.32
C LEU A 66 13.48 -18.26 -7.22
N PHE A 67 13.71 -17.35 -6.30
CA PHE A 67 15.02 -16.78 -6.03
C PHE A 67 15.46 -17.13 -4.62
N THR A 68 16.77 -17.23 -4.42
CA THR A 68 17.35 -17.38 -3.09
C THR A 68 17.28 -16.08 -2.30
N PRO A 69 17.36 -16.10 -0.97
CA PRO A 69 17.44 -14.88 -0.14
C PRO A 69 18.56 -13.93 -0.57
N GLU A 70 19.69 -14.47 -1.02
CA GLU A 70 20.85 -13.72 -1.49
C GLU A 70 20.52 -12.98 -2.79
N GLU A 71 19.86 -13.66 -3.73
CA GLU A 71 19.42 -13.05 -5.00
C GLU A 71 18.36 -11.95 -4.75
N TYR A 72 17.45 -12.13 -3.80
CA TYR A 72 16.49 -11.08 -3.43
C TYR A 72 17.20 -9.86 -2.84
N ARG A 73 18.16 -10.05 -1.92
CA ARG A 73 18.96 -8.93 -1.37
C ARG A 73 19.69 -8.18 -2.46
N GLU A 74 20.35 -8.91 -3.38
CA GLU A 74 21.08 -8.29 -4.49
C GLU A 74 20.14 -7.51 -5.42
N ARG A 75 18.96 -8.06 -5.74
CA ARG A 75 17.96 -7.39 -6.57
C ARG A 75 17.44 -6.12 -5.92
N LEU A 76 17.10 -6.15 -4.63
CA LEU A 76 16.67 -4.98 -3.88
C LEU A 76 17.77 -3.92 -3.82
N HIS A 77 19.03 -4.32 -3.60
CA HIS A 77 20.16 -3.40 -3.56
C HIS A 77 20.45 -2.73 -4.92
N ARG A 78 20.10 -3.36 -6.02
CA ARG A 78 20.26 -2.80 -7.38
C ARG A 78 19.15 -1.82 -7.77
N LEU A 79 18.08 -1.72 -7.01
CA LEU A 79 17.01 -0.77 -7.32
C LEU A 79 17.55 0.67 -7.19
N PRO A 80 17.29 1.54 -8.17
CA PRO A 80 17.68 2.95 -8.12
C PRO A 80 16.73 3.74 -7.22
N VAL A 81 16.76 3.45 -5.92
CA VAL A 81 15.84 3.99 -4.92
C VAL A 81 16.58 4.83 -3.89
N VAL A 82 15.91 5.83 -3.34
CA VAL A 82 16.42 6.68 -2.26
C VAL A 82 16.16 6.05 -0.90
N MET A 83 15.07 5.28 -0.79
CA MET A 83 14.66 4.64 0.46
C MET A 83 15.42 3.32 0.65
N GLU A 84 15.81 3.04 1.89
CA GLU A 84 16.41 1.75 2.22
C GLU A 84 15.38 0.62 2.05
N MET A 85 15.76 -0.42 1.30
CA MET A 85 14.94 -1.60 1.00
C MET A 85 15.56 -2.85 1.64
N PRO A 86 15.43 -3.03 2.96
CA PRO A 86 15.99 -4.19 3.63
C PRO A 86 15.23 -5.46 3.27
N TYR A 87 15.94 -6.58 3.19
CA TYR A 87 15.36 -7.91 3.03
C TYR A 87 15.38 -8.66 4.36
N ASN A 88 14.22 -9.19 4.74
CA ASN A 88 14.03 -10.05 5.90
C ASN A 88 12.84 -11.00 5.66
N ASP A 89 12.54 -11.87 6.62
CA ASP A 89 11.46 -12.87 6.51
C ASP A 89 10.08 -12.25 6.33
N ILE A 90 9.86 -11.05 6.88
CA ILE A 90 8.60 -10.31 6.72
C ILE A 90 8.46 -9.87 5.26
N VAL A 91 9.50 -9.23 4.72
CA VAL A 91 9.53 -8.78 3.32
C VAL A 91 9.35 -9.97 2.38
N GLN A 92 10.00 -11.12 2.66
CA GLN A 92 9.81 -12.33 1.86
C GLN A 92 8.34 -12.78 1.81
N LYS A 93 7.64 -12.79 2.94
CA LYS A 93 6.22 -13.17 2.97
C LYS A 93 5.36 -12.25 2.11
N PHE A 94 5.65 -10.94 2.10
CA PHE A 94 4.96 -10.01 1.21
C PHE A 94 5.30 -10.27 -0.25
N ILE A 95 6.58 -10.50 -0.60
CA ILE A 95 6.98 -10.86 -1.96
C ILE A 95 6.20 -12.09 -2.43
N ASP A 96 6.17 -13.16 -1.64
CA ASP A 96 5.48 -14.40 -1.98
C ASP A 96 3.97 -14.17 -2.16
N ARG A 97 3.38 -13.32 -1.34
CA ARG A 97 1.96 -13.03 -1.42
C ARG A 97 1.61 -12.21 -2.67
N TYR A 98 2.37 -11.15 -2.97
CA TYR A 98 2.12 -10.32 -4.16
C TYR A 98 2.43 -11.05 -5.47
N SER A 99 3.48 -11.85 -5.50
CA SER A 99 3.84 -12.64 -6.68
C SER A 99 3.00 -13.91 -6.85
N GLY A 100 2.40 -14.41 -5.77
CA GLY A 100 1.54 -15.58 -5.74
C GLY A 100 0.05 -15.25 -5.74
N ARG A 101 -0.57 -15.31 -4.57
CA ARG A 101 -2.02 -15.18 -4.41
C ARG A 101 -2.60 -13.87 -4.93
N LEU A 102 -1.90 -12.74 -4.73
CA LEU A 102 -2.34 -11.43 -5.18
C LEU A 102 -1.92 -11.09 -6.62
N ARG A 103 -1.35 -12.05 -7.37
CA ARG A 103 -0.83 -11.81 -8.72
C ARG A 103 -1.85 -11.14 -9.65
N ARG A 104 -3.12 -11.59 -9.60
CA ARG A 104 -4.21 -10.98 -10.40
C ARG A 104 -4.46 -9.53 -9.99
N SER A 105 -4.47 -9.25 -8.68
CA SER A 105 -4.62 -7.89 -8.17
C SER A 105 -3.42 -7.01 -8.56
N VAL A 106 -2.21 -7.57 -8.52
CA VAL A 106 -0.99 -6.86 -8.98
C VAL A 106 -1.09 -6.50 -10.46
N SER A 107 -1.57 -7.41 -11.31
CA SER A 107 -1.78 -7.13 -12.74
C SER A 107 -2.75 -5.96 -12.95
N TYR A 108 -3.86 -5.93 -12.19
CA TYR A 108 -4.78 -4.80 -12.19
C TYR A 108 -4.12 -3.49 -11.74
N MET A 109 -3.39 -3.53 -10.61
CA MET A 109 -2.70 -2.35 -10.07
C MET A 109 -1.61 -1.82 -11.01
N LEU A 110 -0.91 -2.69 -11.72
CA LEU A 110 0.05 -2.29 -12.77
C LEU A 110 -0.66 -1.58 -13.92
N GLY A 111 -1.82 -2.08 -14.35
CA GLY A 111 -2.64 -1.45 -15.38
C GLY A 111 -3.16 -0.06 -14.94
N ALA A 112 -3.74 0.03 -13.73
CA ALA A 112 -4.22 1.29 -13.15
C ALA A 112 -3.07 2.27 -12.88
N GLY A 113 -1.89 1.75 -12.55
CA GLY A 113 -0.67 2.53 -12.33
C GLY A 113 -0.28 3.37 -13.54
N ASN A 114 -0.48 2.87 -14.75
CA ASN A 114 -0.22 3.65 -15.97
C ASN A 114 -1.00 4.98 -16.02
N PHE A 115 -2.15 5.03 -15.34
CA PHE A 115 -2.97 6.23 -15.28
C PHE A 115 -2.61 7.14 -14.09
N TYR A 116 -2.37 6.56 -12.91
CA TYR A 116 -2.19 7.34 -11.68
C TYR A 116 -0.73 7.69 -11.36
N VAL A 117 0.22 6.81 -11.71
CA VAL A 117 1.64 7.00 -11.36
C VAL A 117 2.21 8.33 -11.86
N PRO A 118 1.95 8.80 -13.10
CA PRO A 118 2.47 10.11 -13.54
C PRO A 118 2.00 11.27 -12.65
N LEU A 119 0.76 11.23 -12.17
CA LEU A 119 0.21 12.22 -11.25
C LEU A 119 0.90 12.16 -9.87
N PHE A 120 1.18 10.96 -9.38
CA PHE A 120 1.88 10.80 -8.11
C PHE A 120 3.32 11.31 -8.20
N GLU A 121 4.03 10.95 -9.27
CA GLU A 121 5.40 11.38 -9.51
C GLU A 121 5.50 12.90 -9.62
N GLU A 122 4.57 13.57 -10.33
CA GLU A 122 4.52 15.03 -10.42
C GLU A 122 4.46 15.70 -9.05
N ALA A 123 3.57 15.23 -8.17
CA ALA A 123 3.40 15.82 -6.84
C ALA A 123 4.59 15.49 -5.90
N LEU A 124 5.13 14.26 -5.98
CA LEU A 124 6.29 13.86 -5.18
C LEU A 124 7.53 14.64 -5.59
N ASP A 125 7.80 14.76 -6.89
CA ASP A 125 8.93 15.51 -7.42
C ASP A 125 8.85 16.99 -7.04
N TYR A 126 7.67 17.61 -7.18
CA TYR A 126 7.45 19.00 -6.79
C TYR A 126 7.84 19.29 -5.34
N TYR A 127 7.58 18.34 -4.42
CA TYR A 127 7.95 18.48 -3.01
C TYR A 127 9.33 17.92 -2.67
N GLY A 128 10.08 17.40 -3.64
CA GLY A 128 11.40 16.78 -3.46
C GLY A 128 11.36 15.51 -2.63
N LEU A 129 10.33 14.70 -2.82
CA LEU A 129 10.11 13.45 -2.08
C LEU A 129 10.56 12.23 -2.91
N PRO A 130 10.97 11.12 -2.26
CA PRO A 130 11.29 9.89 -2.97
C PRO A 130 10.14 9.40 -3.83
N LEU A 131 10.44 9.03 -5.08
CA LEU A 131 9.42 8.57 -6.02
C LEU A 131 8.85 7.19 -5.64
N GLU A 132 9.53 6.45 -4.79
CA GLU A 132 9.06 5.17 -4.24
C GLU A 132 7.75 5.32 -3.45
N LEU A 133 7.48 6.51 -2.90
CA LEU A 133 6.24 6.81 -2.20
C LEU A 133 5.00 6.73 -3.10
N LYS A 134 5.16 6.71 -4.43
CA LYS A 134 4.09 6.44 -5.39
C LYS A 134 3.41 5.08 -5.21
N TYR A 135 4.06 4.15 -4.51
CA TYR A 135 3.50 2.85 -4.22
C TYR A 135 2.62 2.82 -2.96
N LEU A 136 2.55 3.90 -2.16
CA LEU A 136 1.63 3.96 -1.01
C LEU A 136 0.17 3.75 -1.41
N PRO A 137 -0.38 4.40 -2.46
CA PRO A 137 -1.77 4.16 -2.89
C PRO A 137 -2.04 2.72 -3.35
N VAL A 138 -1.01 1.98 -3.78
CA VAL A 138 -1.13 0.55 -4.08
C VAL A 138 -1.45 -0.22 -2.80
N ILE A 139 -0.76 0.09 -1.70
CA ILE A 139 -0.94 -0.54 -0.39
C ILE A 139 -2.24 -0.07 0.25
N GLU A 140 -2.53 1.22 0.19
CA GLU A 140 -3.67 1.86 0.87
C GLU A 140 -5.03 1.51 0.27
N SER A 141 -5.13 1.42 -1.05
CA SER A 141 -6.41 1.30 -1.75
C SER A 141 -6.40 0.36 -2.96
N ALA A 142 -5.30 -0.31 -3.25
CA ALA A 142 -5.09 -1.02 -4.52
C ALA A 142 -5.36 -0.12 -5.76
N LEU A 143 -5.11 1.19 -5.64
CA LEU A 143 -5.37 2.24 -6.63
C LEU A 143 -6.86 2.50 -6.91
N ASP A 144 -7.76 2.18 -5.97
CA ASP A 144 -9.18 2.55 -6.07
C ASP A 144 -9.41 3.96 -5.49
N PRO A 145 -9.81 4.95 -6.33
CA PRO A 145 -10.07 6.31 -5.86
C PRO A 145 -11.32 6.45 -4.99
N THR A 146 -12.15 5.42 -4.93
CA THR A 146 -13.41 5.41 -4.17
C THR A 146 -13.37 4.52 -2.94
N ALA A 147 -12.23 3.85 -2.70
CA ALA A 147 -12.06 2.94 -1.58
C ALA A 147 -12.43 3.59 -0.24
N LYS A 148 -13.12 2.83 0.61
CA LYS A 148 -13.48 3.25 1.97
C LYS A 148 -13.15 2.14 2.95
N SER A 149 -12.35 2.45 3.96
CA SER A 149 -12.03 1.49 5.02
C SER A 149 -13.12 1.48 6.12
N LYS A 150 -13.14 0.42 6.91
CA LYS A 150 -14.01 0.32 8.11
C LYS A 150 -13.77 1.46 9.09
N ALA A 151 -12.54 1.95 9.19
CA ALA A 151 -12.18 3.07 10.04
C ALA A 151 -12.59 4.45 9.47
N GLY A 152 -13.10 4.51 8.22
CA GLY A 152 -13.56 5.74 7.57
C GLY A 152 -12.47 6.49 6.81
N ALA A 153 -11.35 5.87 6.53
CA ALA A 153 -10.38 6.37 5.56
C ALA A 153 -10.96 6.25 4.14
N VAL A 154 -10.61 7.18 3.22
CA VAL A 154 -11.22 7.24 1.89
C VAL A 154 -10.20 7.63 0.82
N GLY A 155 -10.38 7.01 -0.36
CA GLY A 155 -9.71 7.37 -1.61
C GLY A 155 -8.35 6.70 -1.81
N LEU A 156 -7.65 7.06 -2.88
CA LEU A 156 -6.34 6.51 -3.25
C LEU A 156 -5.35 6.49 -2.08
N TRP A 157 -5.31 7.56 -1.31
CA TRP A 157 -4.36 7.81 -0.23
C TRP A 157 -4.94 7.51 1.16
N GLN A 158 -6.13 6.91 1.24
CA GLN A 158 -6.83 6.54 2.47
C GLN A 158 -6.82 7.63 3.56
N PHE A 159 -7.20 8.85 3.16
CA PHE A 159 -7.26 9.96 4.12
C PHE A 159 -8.37 9.77 5.15
N MET A 160 -8.00 9.84 6.42
CA MET A 160 -8.95 10.05 7.51
C MET A 160 -9.52 11.47 7.45
N LEU A 161 -10.78 11.65 7.85
CA LEU A 161 -11.49 12.93 7.75
C LEU A 161 -10.74 14.10 8.40
N ALA A 162 -10.16 13.88 9.59
CA ALA A 162 -9.42 14.93 10.30
C ALA A 162 -8.15 15.34 9.55
N THR A 163 -7.41 14.38 9.02
CA THR A 163 -6.20 14.63 8.21
C THR A 163 -6.56 15.32 6.90
N ALA A 164 -7.60 14.85 6.20
CA ALA A 164 -8.08 15.47 4.97
C ALA A 164 -8.37 16.98 5.14
N LYS A 165 -9.11 17.33 6.19
CA LYS A 165 -9.41 18.73 6.52
C LYS A 165 -8.16 19.55 6.85
N ARG A 166 -7.18 18.97 7.52
CA ARG A 166 -5.90 19.62 7.83
C ARG A 166 -5.10 19.99 6.57
N TYR A 167 -5.26 19.19 5.51
CA TYR A 167 -4.59 19.40 4.22
C TYR A 167 -5.54 19.98 3.16
N ASP A 168 -6.56 20.71 3.58
CA ASP A 168 -7.46 21.54 2.77
C ASP A 168 -8.36 20.74 1.80
N LEU A 169 -8.55 19.43 2.03
CA LEU A 169 -9.51 18.64 1.28
C LEU A 169 -10.94 18.92 1.77
N LYS A 170 -11.81 19.33 0.85
CA LYS A 170 -13.22 19.57 1.15
C LYS A 170 -13.98 18.26 1.29
N VAL A 171 -14.63 18.09 2.44
CA VAL A 171 -15.48 16.92 2.71
C VAL A 171 -16.79 17.41 3.31
N ASN A 172 -17.88 17.22 2.57
CA ASN A 172 -19.23 17.57 2.99
C ASN A 172 -20.23 16.57 2.39
N SER A 173 -21.53 16.82 2.52
CA SER A 173 -22.59 15.93 2.01
C SER A 173 -22.66 15.79 0.48
N LEU A 174 -22.05 16.72 -0.26
CA LEU A 174 -22.12 16.76 -1.72
C LEU A 174 -20.78 16.39 -2.38
N VAL A 175 -19.67 16.66 -1.70
CA VAL A 175 -18.32 16.51 -2.24
C VAL A 175 -17.40 15.88 -1.20
N ASP A 176 -16.66 14.87 -1.63
CA ASP A 176 -15.55 14.29 -0.88
C ASP A 176 -14.27 14.31 -1.74
N GLU A 177 -13.42 15.33 -1.51
CA GLU A 177 -12.20 15.51 -2.29
C GLU A 177 -11.11 14.49 -1.96
N ARG A 178 -11.30 13.61 -0.98
CA ARG A 178 -10.42 12.47 -0.73
C ARG A 178 -10.48 11.48 -1.90
N CYS A 179 -11.64 11.41 -2.59
CA CYS A 179 -11.82 10.60 -3.80
C CYS A 179 -11.26 11.29 -5.07
N HIS A 180 -10.87 12.55 -5.01
CA HIS A 180 -10.36 13.27 -6.18
C HIS A 180 -8.87 13.01 -6.37
N PRO A 181 -8.43 12.29 -7.42
CA PRO A 181 -7.05 11.83 -7.54
C PRO A 181 -6.01 12.95 -7.45
N TYR A 182 -6.21 14.03 -8.19
CA TYR A 182 -5.29 15.17 -8.19
C TYR A 182 -5.19 15.83 -6.80
N LYS A 183 -6.32 16.23 -6.21
CA LYS A 183 -6.32 16.96 -4.93
C LYS A 183 -5.78 16.12 -3.78
N SER A 184 -6.21 14.86 -3.69
CA SER A 184 -5.72 13.95 -2.64
C SER A 184 -4.24 13.65 -2.78
N THR A 185 -3.71 13.54 -4.00
CA THR A 185 -2.28 13.33 -4.23
C THR A 185 -1.44 14.51 -3.75
N TRP A 186 -1.82 15.73 -4.09
CA TRP A 186 -1.10 16.93 -3.63
C TRP A 186 -1.19 17.11 -2.12
N ALA A 187 -2.33 16.78 -1.51
CA ALA A 187 -2.49 16.77 -0.06
C ALA A 187 -1.60 15.71 0.60
N ALA A 188 -1.52 14.50 0.01
CA ALA A 188 -0.69 13.42 0.52
C ALA A 188 0.81 13.75 0.46
N ALA A 189 1.28 14.33 -0.65
CA ALA A 189 2.67 14.76 -0.78
C ALA A 189 3.04 15.81 0.28
N ARG A 190 2.17 16.78 0.56
CA ARG A 190 2.37 17.74 1.66
C ARG A 190 2.42 17.04 3.02
N PHE A 191 1.51 16.11 3.27
CA PHE A 191 1.47 15.37 4.53
C PHE A 191 2.75 14.53 4.73
N LEU A 192 3.22 13.83 3.71
CA LEU A 192 4.46 13.06 3.74
C LEU A 192 5.69 13.96 4.01
N LYS A 193 5.73 15.15 3.39
CA LYS A 193 6.77 16.15 3.67
C LYS A 193 6.78 16.59 5.12
N ASP A 194 5.61 16.88 5.68
CA ASP A 194 5.48 17.28 7.09
C ASP A 194 5.90 16.15 8.04
N LEU A 195 5.55 14.91 7.72
CA LEU A 195 6.00 13.74 8.49
C LEU A 195 7.52 13.57 8.43
N TYR A 196 8.12 13.80 7.26
CA TYR A 196 9.58 13.72 7.11
C TYR A 196 10.29 14.81 7.93
N ALA A 197 9.73 16.01 8.03
CA ALA A 197 10.26 17.06 8.89
C ALA A 197 10.27 16.67 10.38
N ILE A 198 9.38 15.75 10.80
CA ILE A 198 9.32 15.25 12.19
C ILE A 198 10.30 14.10 12.42
N PHE A 199 10.36 13.13 11.52
CA PHE A 199 11.05 11.87 11.76
C PHE A 199 12.43 11.79 11.10
N GLY A 200 12.63 12.43 9.92
CA GLY A 200 13.89 12.43 9.18
C GLY A 200 14.28 11.08 8.57
N ASP A 201 13.41 10.09 8.64
CA ASP A 201 13.58 8.73 8.14
C ASP A 201 12.33 8.26 7.42
N TRP A 202 12.46 7.72 6.19
CA TRP A 202 11.32 7.39 5.35
C TRP A 202 10.54 6.17 5.84
N ASN A 203 11.18 5.19 6.45
CA ASN A 203 10.48 4.03 7.00
C ASN A 203 9.62 4.46 8.21
N LEU A 204 10.14 5.40 9.02
CA LEU A 204 9.35 6.00 10.10
C LEU A 204 8.22 6.89 9.58
N VAL A 205 8.42 7.58 8.45
CA VAL A 205 7.39 8.38 7.79
C VAL A 205 6.24 7.50 7.30
N ILE A 206 6.54 6.37 6.65
CA ILE A 206 5.51 5.42 6.20
C ILE A 206 4.75 4.86 7.40
N ALA A 207 5.45 4.46 8.46
CA ALA A 207 4.82 4.02 9.70
C ALA A 207 3.91 5.10 10.30
N ALA A 208 4.36 6.37 10.30
CA ALA A 208 3.57 7.49 10.83
C ALA A 208 2.40 7.86 9.92
N TYR A 209 2.51 7.65 8.63
CA TYR A 209 1.39 7.81 7.70
C TYR A 209 0.29 6.81 8.02
N ASN A 210 0.65 5.55 8.23
CA ASN A 210 -0.27 4.45 8.52
C ASN A 210 -0.89 4.58 9.92
N CYS A 211 -0.11 4.44 10.99
CA CYS A 211 -0.64 4.40 12.37
C CYS A 211 -0.69 5.76 13.08
N GLY A 212 -0.27 6.83 12.43
CA GLY A 212 -0.21 8.18 12.99
C GLY A 212 1.09 8.49 13.75
N PRO A 213 1.57 9.76 13.71
CA PRO A 213 2.85 10.16 14.31
C PRO A 213 2.91 9.97 15.83
N GLY A 214 1.76 10.06 16.51
CA GLY A 214 1.69 9.82 17.95
C GLY A 214 2.03 8.39 18.36
N ASN A 215 1.62 7.40 17.57
CA ASN A 215 1.93 5.99 17.83
C ASN A 215 3.39 5.68 17.55
N VAL A 216 3.96 6.22 16.47
CA VAL A 216 5.39 6.10 16.18
C VAL A 216 6.24 6.70 17.31
N ASN A 217 5.90 7.90 17.80
CA ASN A 217 6.61 8.51 18.93
C ASN A 217 6.51 7.66 20.21
N LYS A 218 5.35 7.06 20.51
CA LYS A 218 5.21 6.13 21.63
C LYS A 218 6.09 4.89 21.46
N ALA A 219 6.17 4.34 20.23
CA ALA A 219 7.00 3.19 19.91
C ALA A 219 8.50 3.53 20.05
N ILE A 220 8.94 4.67 19.55
CA ILE A 220 10.31 5.19 19.74
C ILE A 220 10.64 5.29 21.24
N HIS A 221 9.75 5.88 22.04
CA HIS A 221 9.96 5.99 23.49
C HIS A 221 10.08 4.62 24.16
N ARG A 222 9.21 3.65 23.80
CA ARG A 222 9.25 2.28 24.32
C ARG A 222 10.53 1.53 23.90
N ALA A 223 11.08 1.85 22.74
CA ALA A 223 12.32 1.30 22.22
C ALA A 223 13.58 2.00 22.77
N GLY A 224 13.45 2.81 23.82
CA GLY A 224 14.59 3.51 24.43
C GLY A 224 15.08 4.74 23.64
N GLY A 225 14.23 5.32 22.80
CA GLY A 225 14.55 6.53 22.01
C GLY A 225 15.20 6.26 20.65
N VAL A 226 15.33 5.00 20.26
CA VAL A 226 15.94 4.61 18.98
C VAL A 226 14.97 4.94 17.84
N LYS A 227 15.45 5.69 16.85
CA LYS A 227 14.70 6.08 15.64
C LYS A 227 15.09 5.16 14.48
N ASP A 228 14.74 3.89 14.59
CA ASP A 228 14.91 2.88 13.54
C ASP A 228 13.63 2.05 13.44
N TYR A 229 13.08 1.92 12.24
CA TYR A 229 11.79 1.26 12.00
C TYR A 229 11.77 -0.17 12.54
N TRP A 230 12.80 -0.98 12.22
CA TRP A 230 12.82 -2.39 12.63
C TRP A 230 13.02 -2.57 14.12
N THR A 231 13.65 -1.60 14.78
CA THR A 231 13.79 -1.57 16.23
C THR A 231 12.47 -1.23 16.91
N ILE A 232 11.67 -0.31 16.34
CA ILE A 232 10.39 0.09 16.92
C ILE A 232 9.22 -0.79 16.46
N TYR A 233 9.39 -1.59 15.40
CA TYR A 233 8.35 -2.44 14.81
C TYR A 233 7.55 -3.26 15.86
N PRO A 234 8.19 -3.92 16.86
CA PRO A 234 7.47 -4.68 17.89
C PRO A 234 6.58 -3.84 18.83
N TYR A 235 6.70 -2.52 18.78
CA TYR A 235 5.96 -1.59 19.62
C TYR A 235 4.91 -0.79 18.85
N LEU A 236 4.86 -0.96 17.53
CA LEU A 236 3.82 -0.36 16.70
C LEU A 236 2.50 -1.11 16.86
N PRO A 237 1.35 -0.45 16.64
CA PRO A 237 0.06 -1.14 16.53
C PRO A 237 0.13 -2.20 15.42
N ALA A 238 -0.57 -3.31 15.61
CA ALA A 238 -0.82 -4.28 14.55
C ALA A 238 -1.87 -3.69 13.61
N GLU A 239 -1.47 -3.34 12.40
CA GLU A 239 -2.35 -2.84 11.32
C GLU A 239 -1.95 -3.48 10.00
#